data_bf843855e1b009ec9a3af1d6ea9b8e04
#
_entry.id   bf843855e1b009ec9a3af1d6ea9b8e04
#
_cell.length_a   1.000
_cell.length_b   1.000
_cell.length_c   1.000
_cell.angle_alpha   90.00
_cell.angle_beta   90.00
_cell.angle_gamma   90.00
#
_symmetry.space_group_name_H-M   'P 1'
#
loop_
_entity.id
_entity.type
_entity.pdbx_description
1 polymer ?
#
loop_
_entity_poly.entity_id
_entity_poly.type
_entity_poly.pdbx_seq_one_letter_code
_entity_poly.pdbx_strand_id
1 'polypeptide(L)'
;MLRDAGGTWNRLDQCWDFTGEDPTTRLVAAIEAAPTPSGHNSGNAEAPKPHYHGHRGRVRERVLKTGTEPLADYELLELLLFYSIERIDTKPLAKRLLERFGTLGDVFAAEPGQLREFEIDQRTLVHFKALREVGRRLAERKVKDMPVLTNWQQLIDYCHAALAHEKTEQFRILFLDTKNVLIADEVQQRGTIDHTPVYPREVVKRALALNAAALILVHNHPTQPF
;
A
#
# COMPACT_ATOMS: atom_id res chain seq x y z
N MET A 1 19.79 -30.09 -14.98
CA MET A 1 21.07 -29.47 -15.35
C MET A 1 21.94 -29.08 -14.16
N LEU A 2 21.63 -28.00 -13.38
CA LEU A 2 22.54 -27.57 -12.30
C LEU A 2 22.65 -28.60 -11.15
N ARG A 3 21.56 -29.30 -10.82
CA ARG A 3 21.58 -30.43 -9.86
C ARG A 3 22.36 -31.63 -10.39
N ASP A 4 22.23 -31.94 -11.68
CA ASP A 4 22.89 -33.07 -12.31
C ASP A 4 24.40 -32.83 -12.44
N ALA A 5 24.82 -31.56 -12.44
CA ALA A 5 26.23 -31.15 -12.37
C ALA A 5 26.79 -31.12 -10.93
N GLY A 6 26.02 -31.61 -9.93
CA GLY A 6 26.46 -31.68 -8.54
C GLY A 6 26.26 -30.40 -7.74
N GLY A 7 25.45 -29.46 -8.25
CA GLY A 7 25.12 -28.24 -7.55
C GLY A 7 24.05 -28.44 -6.49
N THR A 8 24.19 -27.73 -5.35
CA THR A 8 23.24 -27.68 -4.27
C THR A 8 22.67 -26.25 -4.17
N TRP A 9 21.36 -26.10 -4.17
CA TRP A 9 20.74 -24.77 -4.06
C TRP A 9 20.80 -24.24 -2.63
N ASN A 10 21.49 -23.12 -2.43
CA ASN A 10 21.54 -22.40 -1.18
C ASN A 10 20.37 -21.39 -1.11
N ARG A 11 19.43 -21.63 -0.18
CA ARG A 11 18.23 -20.76 -0.02
C ARG A 11 18.54 -19.43 0.65
N LEU A 12 19.59 -19.32 1.45
CA LEU A 12 19.96 -18.10 2.16
C LEU A 12 20.58 -17.08 1.21
N ASP A 13 21.51 -17.55 0.37
CA ASP A 13 22.25 -16.69 -0.55
C ASP A 13 21.67 -16.65 -1.96
N GLN A 14 20.59 -17.41 -2.21
CA GLN A 14 19.91 -17.54 -3.52
C GLN A 14 20.86 -17.89 -4.67
N CYS A 15 21.84 -18.73 -4.41
CA CYS A 15 22.85 -19.19 -5.37
C CYS A 15 22.98 -20.72 -5.39
N TRP A 16 23.65 -21.23 -6.42
CA TRP A 16 24.02 -22.63 -6.52
C TRP A 16 25.44 -22.82 -6.02
N ASP A 17 25.62 -23.62 -4.96
CA ASP A 17 26.92 -23.98 -4.42
C ASP A 17 27.39 -25.29 -5.08
N PHE A 18 28.63 -25.29 -5.59
CA PHE A 18 29.29 -26.44 -6.13
C PHE A 18 30.50 -26.81 -5.26
N THR A 19 30.46 -27.97 -4.64
CA THR A 19 31.56 -28.51 -3.83
C THR A 19 32.40 -29.46 -4.71
N GLY A 20 33.62 -29.09 -5.05
CA GLY A 20 34.56 -29.92 -5.82
C GLY A 20 35.35 -29.17 -6.91
N GLU A 21 36.09 -29.90 -7.75
CA GLU A 21 36.88 -29.34 -8.86
C GLU A 21 35.99 -28.61 -9.87
N ASP A 22 36.52 -27.53 -10.42
CA ASP A 22 35.98 -26.55 -11.34
C ASP A 22 34.55 -26.85 -11.90
N PRO A 23 33.52 -26.16 -11.41
CA PRO A 23 32.13 -26.38 -11.82
C PRO A 23 31.89 -26.13 -13.32
N THR A 24 32.79 -25.38 -13.99
CA THR A 24 32.67 -25.03 -15.40
C THR A 24 32.83 -26.29 -16.28
N THR A 25 33.76 -27.15 -15.95
CA THR A 25 34.02 -28.40 -16.72
C THR A 25 32.84 -29.36 -16.62
N ARG A 26 32.22 -29.48 -15.45
CA ARG A 26 31.04 -30.33 -15.24
C ARG A 26 29.78 -29.76 -15.89
N LEU A 27 29.62 -28.44 -15.89
CA LEU A 27 28.53 -27.77 -16.58
C LEU A 27 28.62 -27.92 -18.09
N VAL A 28 29.81 -27.76 -18.68
CA VAL A 28 30.06 -27.99 -20.11
C VAL A 28 29.75 -29.44 -20.50
N ALA A 29 30.24 -30.40 -19.73
CA ALA A 29 29.96 -31.81 -19.98
C ALA A 29 28.48 -32.17 -19.86
N ALA A 30 27.75 -31.56 -18.91
CA ALA A 30 26.32 -31.75 -18.75
C ALA A 30 25.49 -31.08 -19.87
N ILE A 31 25.99 -30.01 -20.45
CA ILE A 31 25.37 -29.34 -21.61
C ILE A 31 25.61 -30.16 -22.89
N GLU A 32 26.82 -30.69 -23.08
CA GLU A 32 27.18 -31.53 -24.23
C GLU A 32 26.52 -32.92 -24.20
N ALA A 33 26.27 -33.46 -22.99
CA ALA A 33 25.56 -34.73 -22.79
C ALA A 33 24.03 -34.60 -22.90
N ALA A 34 23.49 -33.38 -22.94
CA ALA A 34 22.07 -33.18 -23.15
C ALA A 34 21.67 -33.63 -24.57
N PRO A 35 20.66 -34.50 -24.74
CA PRO A 35 20.25 -34.95 -26.06
C PRO A 35 19.82 -33.73 -26.88
N THR A 36 20.46 -33.54 -28.05
CA THR A 36 20.03 -32.58 -29.06
C THR A 36 18.57 -32.88 -29.41
N PRO A 37 17.67 -31.93 -29.39
CA PRO A 37 16.31 -32.16 -29.82
C PRO A 37 16.32 -32.47 -31.33
N SER A 38 16.23 -33.75 -31.65
CA SER A 38 15.97 -34.20 -33.01
C SER A 38 14.62 -33.65 -33.43
N GLY A 39 14.61 -32.87 -34.50
CA GLY A 39 13.41 -32.28 -35.06
C GLY A 39 12.39 -33.37 -35.44
N HIS A 40 11.34 -33.45 -34.64
CA HIS A 40 10.07 -34.02 -35.02
C HIS A 40 9.02 -32.91 -34.89
N ASN A 41 8.64 -32.45 -36.08
CA ASN A 41 7.49 -31.61 -36.32
C ASN A 41 6.23 -32.45 -36.03
N SER A 42 5.79 -32.49 -34.78
CA SER A 42 4.48 -32.98 -34.39
C SER A 42 3.80 -31.82 -33.65
N GLY A 43 2.69 -31.35 -34.24
CA GLY A 43 1.89 -30.27 -33.72
C GLY A 43 1.55 -30.45 -32.24
N ASN A 44 2.39 -29.93 -31.37
CA ASN A 44 2.04 -29.73 -29.98
C ASN A 44 1.07 -28.56 -29.95
N ALA A 45 -0.20 -28.84 -29.75
CA ALA A 45 -1.12 -27.86 -29.22
C ALA A 45 -0.48 -27.38 -27.90
N GLU A 46 0.12 -26.18 -27.95
CA GLU A 46 0.68 -25.51 -26.78
C GLU A 46 -0.41 -25.47 -25.71
N ALA A 47 -0.18 -26.12 -24.57
CA ALA A 47 -1.13 -26.09 -23.47
C ALA A 47 -1.51 -24.61 -23.24
N PRO A 48 -2.82 -24.27 -23.13
CA PRO A 48 -3.25 -22.88 -23.07
C PRO A 48 -2.50 -22.18 -21.95
N LYS A 49 -1.70 -21.17 -22.34
CA LYS A 49 -0.94 -20.36 -21.35
C LYS A 49 -1.94 -19.86 -20.32
N PRO A 50 -1.67 -20.02 -19.02
CA PRO A 50 -2.58 -19.57 -17.99
C PRO A 50 -3.03 -18.13 -18.28
N HIS A 51 -4.31 -17.83 -18.18
CA HIS A 51 -4.93 -16.55 -18.59
C HIS A 51 -4.29 -15.30 -17.94
N TYR A 52 -3.54 -15.47 -16.85
CA TYR A 52 -2.77 -14.41 -16.18
C TYR A 52 -1.45 -14.06 -16.89
N HIS A 53 -0.96 -14.88 -17.86
CA HIS A 53 0.22 -14.54 -18.64
C HIS A 53 -0.03 -13.24 -19.44
N GLY A 54 0.86 -12.25 -19.26
CA GLY A 54 0.72 -10.93 -19.87
C GLY A 54 -0.39 -10.05 -19.29
N HIS A 55 -1.16 -10.53 -18.30
CA HIS A 55 -2.24 -9.74 -17.68
C HIS A 55 -1.73 -8.41 -17.11
N ARG A 56 -0.62 -8.43 -16.35
CA ARG A 56 0.00 -7.21 -15.82
C ARG A 56 0.39 -6.21 -16.89
N GLY A 57 0.90 -6.68 -18.03
CA GLY A 57 1.19 -5.83 -19.20
C GLY A 57 -0.06 -5.16 -19.73
N ARG A 58 -1.12 -5.93 -19.97
CA ARG A 58 -2.41 -5.41 -20.47
C ARG A 58 -3.04 -4.38 -19.52
N VAL A 59 -2.99 -4.62 -18.21
CA VAL A 59 -3.50 -3.65 -17.22
C VAL A 59 -2.70 -2.36 -17.28
N ARG A 60 -1.36 -2.42 -17.30
CA ARG A 60 -0.50 -1.24 -17.43
C ARG A 60 -0.75 -0.47 -18.72
N GLU A 61 -0.86 -1.16 -19.86
CA GLU A 61 -1.17 -0.52 -21.15
C GLU A 61 -2.53 0.16 -21.13
N ARG A 62 -3.55 -0.47 -20.51
CA ARG A 62 -4.86 0.15 -20.35
C ARG A 62 -4.75 1.44 -19.56
N VAL A 63 -4.05 1.41 -18.41
CA VAL A 63 -3.86 2.59 -17.58
C VAL A 63 -3.11 3.71 -18.32
N LEU A 64 -2.08 3.38 -19.10
CA LEU A 64 -1.36 4.37 -19.90
C LEU A 64 -2.24 5.00 -21.00
N LYS A 65 -3.23 4.27 -21.54
CA LYS A 65 -4.13 4.75 -22.58
C LYS A 65 -5.33 5.53 -22.04
N THR A 66 -5.91 5.09 -20.93
CA THR A 66 -7.21 5.60 -20.43
C THR A 66 -7.14 6.27 -19.06
N GLY A 67 -5.95 6.29 -18.41
CA GLY A 67 -5.81 6.75 -17.03
C GLY A 67 -6.28 5.71 -16.01
N THR A 68 -6.31 6.11 -14.75
CA THR A 68 -6.74 5.26 -13.62
C THR A 68 -8.21 5.47 -13.23
N GLU A 69 -8.84 6.55 -13.68
CA GLU A 69 -10.22 6.91 -13.30
C GLU A 69 -11.27 5.82 -13.61
N PRO A 70 -11.18 5.06 -14.73
CA PRO A 70 -12.16 4.02 -15.01
C PRO A 70 -11.88 2.69 -14.29
N LEU A 71 -10.84 2.62 -13.44
CA LEU A 71 -10.54 1.41 -12.69
C LEU A 71 -11.46 1.27 -11.47
N ALA A 72 -12.01 0.07 -11.28
CA ALA A 72 -12.63 -0.28 -10.01
C ALA A 72 -11.58 -0.39 -8.91
N ASP A 73 -11.96 -0.23 -7.64
CA ASP A 73 -11.04 -0.27 -6.49
C ASP A 73 -10.18 -1.53 -6.46
N TYR A 74 -10.75 -2.69 -6.79
CA TYR A 74 -9.97 -3.93 -6.84
C TYR A 74 -8.92 -3.94 -7.97
N GLU A 75 -9.18 -3.27 -9.09
CA GLU A 75 -8.22 -3.16 -10.20
C GLU A 75 -7.09 -2.20 -9.84
N LEU A 76 -7.43 -1.11 -9.16
CA LEU A 76 -6.42 -0.17 -8.66
C LEU A 76 -5.54 -0.83 -7.59
N LEU A 77 -6.14 -1.57 -6.64
CA LEU A 77 -5.39 -2.32 -5.64
C LEU A 77 -4.51 -3.41 -6.29
N GLU A 78 -5.04 -4.13 -7.26
CA GLU A 78 -4.29 -5.12 -8.04
C GLU A 78 -3.07 -4.49 -8.72
N LEU A 79 -3.24 -3.34 -9.37
CA LEU A 79 -2.15 -2.60 -10.01
C LEU A 79 -1.06 -2.21 -9.02
N LEU A 80 -1.43 -1.75 -7.82
CA LEU A 80 -0.49 -1.40 -6.76
C LEU A 80 0.28 -2.63 -6.25
N LEU A 81 -0.42 -3.75 -6.10
CA LEU A 81 0.20 -5.02 -5.69
C LEU A 81 1.21 -5.56 -6.72
N PHE A 82 1.11 -5.21 -8.02
CA PHE A 82 2.10 -5.60 -9.02
C PHE A 82 3.53 -5.16 -8.71
N TYR A 83 3.69 -4.08 -7.95
CA TYR A 83 5.00 -3.51 -7.62
C TYR A 83 5.67 -4.14 -6.41
N SER A 84 4.89 -4.80 -5.56
CA SER A 84 5.41 -5.45 -4.34
C SER A 84 5.33 -6.97 -4.39
N ILE A 85 4.40 -7.53 -5.17
CA ILE A 85 4.20 -8.98 -5.29
C ILE A 85 4.53 -9.42 -6.72
N GLU A 86 5.54 -10.25 -6.86
CA GLU A 86 5.99 -10.73 -8.17
C GLU A 86 5.35 -12.09 -8.53
N ARG A 87 5.22 -12.38 -9.82
CA ARG A 87 4.98 -13.70 -10.42
C ARG A 87 3.66 -14.42 -10.07
N ILE A 88 2.77 -13.84 -9.27
CA ILE A 88 1.47 -14.44 -8.96
C ILE A 88 0.33 -13.53 -9.44
N ASP A 89 -0.86 -14.12 -9.61
CA ASP A 89 -2.08 -13.37 -9.88
C ASP A 89 -2.54 -12.66 -8.60
N THR A 90 -2.47 -11.32 -8.62
CA THR A 90 -2.84 -10.49 -7.47
C THR A 90 -4.30 -10.09 -7.45
N LYS A 91 -5.07 -10.38 -8.52
CA LYS A 91 -6.50 -10.04 -8.60
C LYS A 91 -7.34 -10.73 -7.53
N PRO A 92 -7.19 -12.05 -7.26
CA PRO A 92 -7.92 -12.70 -6.17
C PRO A 92 -7.58 -12.11 -4.81
N LEU A 93 -6.31 -11.76 -4.58
CA LEU A 93 -5.85 -11.14 -3.35
C LEU A 93 -6.48 -9.74 -3.16
N ALA A 94 -6.47 -8.90 -4.20
CA ALA A 94 -7.08 -7.57 -4.16
C ALA A 94 -8.57 -7.64 -3.80
N LYS A 95 -9.30 -8.58 -4.39
CA LYS A 95 -10.73 -8.79 -4.09
C LYS A 95 -10.95 -9.21 -2.64
N ARG A 96 -10.20 -10.20 -2.13
CA ARG A 96 -10.29 -10.65 -0.73
C ARG A 96 -9.96 -9.56 0.27
N LEU A 97 -8.97 -8.72 -0.03
CA LEU A 97 -8.62 -7.59 0.83
C LEU A 97 -9.78 -6.58 0.90
N LEU A 98 -10.39 -6.21 -0.24
CA LEU A 98 -11.53 -5.29 -0.24
C LEU A 98 -12.78 -5.92 0.38
N GLU A 99 -13.02 -7.20 0.19
CA GLU A 99 -14.11 -7.92 0.84
C GLU A 99 -13.96 -7.89 2.37
N ARG A 100 -12.72 -8.04 2.88
CA ARG A 100 -12.45 -8.05 4.33
C ARG A 100 -12.46 -6.67 4.97
N PHE A 101 -11.92 -5.66 4.29
CA PHE A 101 -11.68 -4.33 4.86
C PHE A 101 -12.66 -3.26 4.35
N GLY A 102 -13.35 -3.48 3.24
CA GLY A 102 -14.36 -2.59 2.67
C GLY A 102 -13.81 -1.62 1.64
N THR A 103 -12.94 -0.69 2.03
CA THR A 103 -12.40 0.36 1.14
C THR A 103 -10.89 0.26 0.94
N LEU A 104 -10.36 0.92 -0.10
CA LEU A 104 -8.90 1.06 -0.30
C LEU A 104 -8.21 1.71 0.90
N GLY A 105 -8.86 2.74 1.47
CA GLY A 105 -8.36 3.43 2.65
C GLY A 105 -8.20 2.48 3.83
N ASP A 106 -9.19 1.62 4.08
CA ASP A 106 -9.15 0.63 5.17
C ASP A 106 -8.10 -0.43 4.94
N VAL A 107 -7.91 -0.89 3.68
CA VAL A 107 -6.82 -1.81 3.33
C VAL A 107 -5.45 -1.20 3.67
N PHE A 108 -5.21 0.07 3.29
CA PHE A 108 -3.92 0.73 3.56
C PHE A 108 -3.72 1.08 5.03
N ALA A 109 -4.82 1.20 5.79
CA ALA A 109 -4.79 1.48 7.22
C ALA A 109 -4.76 0.23 8.10
N ALA A 110 -5.00 -0.94 7.52
CA ALA A 110 -5.07 -2.20 8.26
C ALA A 110 -3.76 -2.51 9.01
N GLU A 111 -3.91 -3.13 10.17
CA GLU A 111 -2.77 -3.51 11.00
C GLU A 111 -1.92 -4.60 10.34
N PRO A 112 -0.60 -4.57 10.54
CA PRO A 112 0.31 -5.58 10.00
C PRO A 112 -0.11 -7.02 10.34
N GLY A 113 -0.69 -7.24 11.53
CA GLY A 113 -1.19 -8.56 11.94
C GLY A 113 -2.32 -9.06 11.06
N GLN A 114 -3.30 -8.21 10.79
CA GLN A 114 -4.46 -8.53 9.93
C GLN A 114 -4.05 -8.77 8.47
N LEU A 115 -3.10 -7.98 7.95
CA LEU A 115 -2.61 -8.13 6.59
C LEU A 115 -1.77 -9.40 6.39
N ARG A 116 -1.08 -9.87 7.45
CA ARG A 116 -0.32 -11.14 7.41
C ARG A 116 -1.22 -12.36 7.20
N GLU A 117 -2.47 -12.31 7.63
CA GLU A 117 -3.46 -13.37 7.36
C GLU A 117 -3.70 -13.58 5.85
N PHE A 118 -3.40 -12.56 5.05
CA PHE A 118 -3.47 -12.56 3.59
C PHE A 118 -2.10 -12.78 2.91
N GLU A 119 -1.10 -13.25 3.66
CA GLU A 119 0.27 -13.49 3.17
C GLU A 119 0.96 -12.20 2.65
N ILE A 120 0.53 -11.04 3.15
CA ILE A 120 1.15 -9.75 2.82
C ILE A 120 2.52 -9.66 3.49
N ASP A 121 3.55 -9.53 2.69
CA ASP A 121 4.93 -9.44 3.13
C ASP A 121 5.31 -8.03 3.64
N GLN A 122 6.48 -7.91 4.23
CA GLN A 122 6.98 -6.64 4.77
C GLN A 122 7.12 -5.56 3.68
N ARG A 123 7.50 -5.92 2.46
CA ARG A 123 7.64 -4.99 1.32
C ARG A 123 6.30 -4.35 0.97
N THR A 124 5.27 -5.16 0.87
CA THR A 124 3.89 -4.69 0.59
C THR A 124 3.34 -3.85 1.74
N LEU A 125 3.64 -4.21 3.01
CA LEU A 125 3.26 -3.40 4.17
C LEU A 125 3.87 -2.00 4.13
N VAL A 126 5.17 -1.90 3.82
CA VAL A 126 5.85 -0.60 3.67
C VAL A 126 5.25 0.21 2.53
N HIS A 127 4.94 -0.44 1.40
CA HIS A 127 4.30 0.20 0.25
C HIS A 127 2.92 0.78 0.63
N PHE A 128 2.06 0.01 1.32
CA PHE A 128 0.76 0.49 1.79
C PHE A 128 0.86 1.68 2.75
N LYS A 129 1.79 1.63 3.71
CA LYS A 129 2.05 2.76 4.62
C LYS A 129 2.51 4.01 3.87
N ALA A 130 3.36 3.86 2.86
CA ALA A 130 3.82 4.98 2.04
C ALA A 130 2.68 5.60 1.23
N LEU A 131 1.82 4.78 0.61
CA LEU A 131 0.65 5.25 -0.14
C LEU A 131 -0.34 6.01 0.76
N ARG A 132 -0.62 5.48 1.96
CA ARG A 132 -1.45 6.17 2.96
C ARG A 132 -0.87 7.54 3.31
N GLU A 133 0.42 7.61 3.60
CA GLU A 133 1.08 8.88 3.97
C GLU A 133 1.10 9.88 2.81
N VAL A 134 1.33 9.44 1.58
CA VAL A 134 1.23 10.31 0.38
C VAL A 134 -0.18 10.86 0.26
N GLY A 135 -1.22 10.03 0.37
CA GLY A 135 -2.62 10.46 0.33
C GLY A 135 -2.93 11.51 1.38
N ARG A 136 -2.49 11.30 2.64
CA ARG A 136 -2.65 12.25 3.74
C ARG A 136 -1.97 13.59 3.45
N ARG A 137 -0.73 13.59 2.96
CA ARG A 137 0.01 14.84 2.63
C ARG A 137 -0.63 15.61 1.48
N LEU A 138 -1.15 14.91 0.47
CA LEU A 138 -1.84 15.56 -0.65
C LEU A 138 -3.14 16.21 -0.19
N ALA A 139 -3.91 15.55 0.69
CA ALA A 139 -5.10 16.12 1.29
C ALA A 139 -4.78 17.34 2.18
N GLU A 140 -3.74 17.22 3.03
CA GLU A 140 -3.28 18.33 3.88
C GLU A 140 -2.90 19.58 3.06
N ARG A 141 -2.17 19.40 1.96
CA ARG A 141 -1.78 20.51 1.09
C ARG A 141 -2.98 21.26 0.52
N LYS A 142 -4.02 20.55 0.09
CA LYS A 142 -5.23 21.16 -0.44
C LYS A 142 -5.94 22.04 0.59
N VAL A 143 -5.85 21.71 1.88
CA VAL A 143 -6.48 22.47 2.95
C VAL A 143 -5.64 23.67 3.39
N LYS A 144 -4.30 23.55 3.36
CA LYS A 144 -3.41 24.66 3.77
C LYS A 144 -3.40 25.86 2.82
N ASP A 145 -3.68 25.64 1.55
CA ASP A 145 -3.57 26.69 0.52
C ASP A 145 -4.88 27.48 0.29
N MET A 146 -5.99 27.12 0.99
CA MET A 146 -7.33 27.72 0.77
C MET A 146 -8.07 27.99 2.08
N PRO A 147 -8.93 29.03 2.13
CA PRO A 147 -9.78 29.26 3.30
C PRO A 147 -10.72 28.08 3.55
N VAL A 148 -10.65 27.51 4.73
CA VAL A 148 -11.36 26.29 5.13
C VAL A 148 -12.87 26.44 5.01
N LEU A 149 -13.41 27.63 5.35
CA LEU A 149 -14.86 27.88 5.30
C LEU A 149 -15.42 27.99 3.87
N THR A 150 -14.59 28.31 2.89
CA THR A 150 -15.01 28.36 1.47
C THR A 150 -14.95 26.98 0.81
N ASN A 151 -14.32 26.01 1.45
CA ASN A 151 -14.15 24.67 0.91
C ASN A 151 -14.34 23.58 1.99
N TRP A 152 -15.52 23.61 2.60
CA TRP A 152 -15.89 22.71 3.70
C TRP A 152 -15.72 21.23 3.34
N GLN A 153 -16.03 20.84 2.10
CA GLN A 153 -15.87 19.46 1.67
C GLN A 153 -14.40 19.02 1.69
N GLN A 154 -13.47 19.86 1.24
CA GLN A 154 -12.03 19.52 1.28
C GLN A 154 -11.52 19.39 2.72
N LEU A 155 -12.07 20.17 3.67
CA LEU A 155 -11.76 19.99 5.08
C LEU A 155 -12.26 18.64 5.60
N ILE A 156 -13.49 18.26 5.25
CA ILE A 156 -14.06 16.96 5.63
C ILE A 156 -13.20 15.82 5.03
N ASP A 157 -12.86 15.89 3.75
CA ASP A 157 -12.01 14.91 3.08
C ASP A 157 -10.64 14.80 3.75
N TYR A 158 -10.06 15.93 4.15
CA TYR A 158 -8.81 15.96 4.91
C TYR A 158 -8.96 15.28 6.28
N CYS A 159 -10.01 15.64 7.05
CA CYS A 159 -10.26 15.02 8.35
C CYS A 159 -10.48 13.52 8.24
N HIS A 160 -11.21 13.07 7.22
CA HIS A 160 -11.37 11.65 6.91
C HIS A 160 -10.01 10.99 6.61
N ALA A 161 -9.20 11.58 5.74
CA ALA A 161 -7.88 11.03 5.42
C ALA A 161 -6.94 10.96 6.65
N ALA A 162 -7.10 11.88 7.60
CA ALA A 162 -6.27 11.96 8.79
C ALA A 162 -6.76 11.08 9.95
N LEU A 163 -8.07 10.85 10.08
CA LEU A 163 -8.69 10.29 11.30
C LEU A 163 -9.50 9.01 11.09
N ALA A 164 -10.08 8.77 9.89
CA ALA A 164 -11.04 7.68 9.69
C ALA A 164 -10.46 6.29 9.99
N HIS A 165 -9.14 6.13 9.86
CA HIS A 165 -8.47 4.85 10.06
C HIS A 165 -7.65 4.77 11.36
N GLU A 166 -7.78 5.77 12.23
CA GLU A 166 -7.14 5.74 13.54
C GLU A 166 -7.96 4.88 14.50
N LYS A 167 -7.31 3.92 15.14
CA LYS A 167 -7.97 2.93 16.03
C LYS A 167 -8.17 3.43 17.45
N THR A 168 -7.54 4.52 17.80
CA THR A 168 -7.70 5.19 19.08
C THR A 168 -8.38 6.53 18.89
N GLU A 169 -9.15 6.98 19.88
CA GLU A 169 -9.67 8.33 19.86
C GLU A 169 -8.52 9.34 19.80
N GLN A 170 -8.61 10.25 18.84
CA GLN A 170 -7.70 11.37 18.73
C GLN A 170 -8.51 12.66 18.79
N PHE A 171 -8.04 13.57 19.61
CA PHE A 171 -8.53 14.93 19.62
C PHE A 171 -7.54 15.82 18.87
N ARG A 172 -8.00 16.45 17.80
CA ARG A 172 -7.19 17.34 16.94
C ARG A 172 -7.75 18.74 16.97
N ILE A 173 -6.88 19.71 16.85
CA ILE A 173 -7.25 21.11 16.72
C ILE A 173 -6.64 21.66 15.43
N LEU A 174 -7.50 22.20 14.58
CA LEU A 174 -7.11 22.96 13.41
C LEU A 174 -7.12 24.44 13.79
N PHE A 175 -5.98 25.08 13.71
CA PHE A 175 -5.80 26.50 14.03
C PHE A 175 -5.88 27.30 12.74
N LEU A 176 -6.73 28.34 12.72
CA LEU A 176 -7.00 29.14 11.53
C LEU A 176 -6.60 30.58 11.74
N ASP A 177 -6.15 31.26 10.69
CA ASP A 177 -5.90 32.69 10.67
C ASP A 177 -7.21 33.52 10.53
N THR A 178 -7.08 34.84 10.45
CA THR A 178 -8.21 35.76 10.25
C THR A 178 -8.92 35.60 8.90
N LYS A 179 -8.31 34.93 7.95
CA LYS A 179 -8.88 34.58 6.63
C LYS A 179 -9.43 33.17 6.57
N ASN A 180 -9.47 32.48 7.73
CA ASN A 180 -9.83 31.07 7.86
C ASN A 180 -8.91 30.11 7.07
N VAL A 181 -7.66 30.46 6.88
CA VAL A 181 -6.64 29.59 6.31
C VAL A 181 -6.00 28.77 7.44
N LEU A 182 -5.73 27.49 7.18
CA LEU A 182 -5.13 26.60 8.15
C LEU A 182 -3.68 26.99 8.47
N ILE A 183 -3.41 27.38 9.71
CA ILE A 183 -2.07 27.69 10.22
C ILE A 183 -1.36 26.41 10.67
N ALA A 184 -2.06 25.62 11.50
CA ALA A 184 -1.54 24.40 12.08
C ALA A 184 -2.64 23.36 12.32
N ASP A 185 -2.26 22.09 12.25
CA ASP A 185 -3.07 20.94 12.62
C ASP A 185 -2.29 20.14 13.68
N GLU A 186 -2.82 20.08 14.89
CA GLU A 186 -2.13 19.46 16.02
C GLU A 186 -3.01 18.42 16.70
N VAL A 187 -2.44 17.22 16.89
CA VAL A 187 -3.02 16.21 17.76
C VAL A 187 -2.73 16.63 19.19
N GLN A 188 -3.76 17.02 19.93
CA GLN A 188 -3.62 17.42 21.32
C GLN A 188 -3.46 16.22 22.24
N GLN A 189 -4.20 15.17 21.94
CA GLN A 189 -4.15 13.96 22.74
C GLN A 189 -4.55 12.72 21.93
N ARG A 190 -3.94 11.61 22.29
CA ARG A 190 -4.37 10.26 21.90
C ARG A 190 -4.92 9.60 23.16
N GLY A 191 -6.22 9.33 23.17
CA GLY A 191 -6.89 8.71 24.29
C GLY A 191 -6.88 7.20 24.25
N THR A 192 -7.51 6.61 25.27
CA THR A 192 -7.99 5.23 25.22
C THR A 192 -9.23 5.17 24.31
N ILE A 193 -9.76 3.98 24.07
CA ILE A 193 -10.88 3.75 23.14
C ILE A 193 -12.12 4.62 23.47
N ASP A 194 -12.31 5.02 24.74
CA ASP A 194 -13.53 5.66 25.22
C ASP A 194 -13.35 7.09 25.80
N HIS A 195 -12.14 7.64 25.87
CA HIS A 195 -11.95 8.94 26.51
C HIS A 195 -10.69 9.69 26.11
N THR A 196 -10.85 10.90 25.61
CA THR A 196 -9.78 11.84 25.31
C THR A 196 -10.02 13.17 26.02
N PRO A 197 -9.37 13.45 27.16
CA PRO A 197 -9.58 14.70 27.90
C PRO A 197 -9.05 15.89 27.10
N VAL A 198 -9.82 16.99 27.12
CA VAL A 198 -9.45 18.26 26.51
C VAL A 198 -9.17 19.26 27.62
N TYR A 199 -8.03 19.92 27.59
CA TYR A 199 -7.66 20.96 28.55
C TYR A 199 -7.80 22.35 27.90
N PRO A 200 -8.93 23.08 28.14
CA PRO A 200 -9.19 24.36 27.46
C PRO A 200 -8.10 25.39 27.62
N ARG A 201 -7.44 25.40 28.78
CA ARG A 201 -6.34 26.34 29.07
C ARG A 201 -5.15 26.13 28.10
N GLU A 202 -4.77 24.88 27.84
CA GLU A 202 -3.66 24.58 26.94
C GLU A 202 -4.04 24.87 25.49
N VAL A 203 -5.30 24.62 25.10
CA VAL A 203 -5.82 24.97 23.78
C VAL A 203 -5.74 26.47 23.54
N VAL A 204 -6.23 27.29 24.48
CA VAL A 204 -6.18 28.76 24.39
C VAL A 204 -4.72 29.25 24.34
N LYS A 205 -3.86 28.76 25.21
CA LYS A 205 -2.44 29.10 25.22
C LYS A 205 -1.77 28.81 23.86
N ARG A 206 -2.09 27.66 23.27
CA ARG A 206 -1.54 27.29 21.98
C ARG A 206 -2.10 28.15 20.84
N ALA A 207 -3.38 28.44 20.87
CA ALA A 207 -4.02 29.37 19.91
C ALA A 207 -3.36 30.75 19.91
N LEU A 208 -3.11 31.31 21.10
CA LEU A 208 -2.42 32.59 21.24
C LEU A 208 -0.98 32.53 20.74
N ALA A 209 -0.26 31.46 21.03
CA ALA A 209 1.12 31.27 20.57
C ALA A 209 1.21 31.19 19.02
N LEU A 210 0.18 30.68 18.35
CA LEU A 210 0.08 30.59 16.90
C LEU A 210 -0.57 31.82 16.25
N ASN A 211 -1.01 32.81 17.03
CA ASN A 211 -1.83 33.92 16.56
C ASN A 211 -3.08 33.44 15.78
N ALA A 212 -3.69 32.35 16.22
CA ALA A 212 -4.88 31.82 15.60
C ALA A 212 -6.10 32.70 15.92
N ALA A 213 -6.93 32.97 14.91
CA ALA A 213 -8.17 33.74 15.03
C ALA A 213 -9.40 32.83 15.25
N ALA A 214 -9.33 31.57 14.78
CA ALA A 214 -10.39 30.59 14.93
C ALA A 214 -9.83 29.18 15.11
N LEU A 215 -10.66 28.29 15.65
CA LEU A 215 -10.33 26.90 15.92
C LEU A 215 -11.43 25.99 15.37
N ILE A 216 -11.03 24.85 14.79
CA ILE A 216 -11.93 23.74 14.52
C ILE A 216 -11.46 22.55 15.35
N LEU A 217 -12.37 22.06 16.18
CA LEU A 217 -12.12 20.90 17.04
C LEU A 217 -12.64 19.67 16.33
N VAL A 218 -11.79 18.67 16.18
CA VAL A 218 -12.11 17.43 15.46
C VAL A 218 -11.74 16.25 16.33
N HIS A 219 -12.59 15.26 16.40
CA HIS A 219 -12.29 13.97 17.01
C HIS A 219 -12.91 12.84 16.19
N ASN A 220 -12.32 11.67 16.27
CA ASN A 220 -12.88 10.45 15.70
C ASN A 220 -13.46 9.57 16.81
N HIS A 221 -14.47 8.81 16.44
CA HIS A 221 -14.96 7.68 17.22
C HIS A 221 -14.61 6.39 16.47
N PRO A 222 -13.51 5.73 16.84
CA PRO A 222 -13.18 4.45 16.22
C PRO A 222 -14.33 3.47 16.47
N THR A 223 -14.95 2.97 15.41
CA THR A 223 -15.93 1.90 15.53
C THR A 223 -15.22 0.68 16.07
N GLN A 224 -15.65 0.17 17.21
CA GLN A 224 -15.19 -1.14 17.69
C GLN A 224 -15.55 -2.18 16.64
N PRO A 225 -14.63 -3.05 16.23
CA PRO A 225 -15.02 -4.21 15.47
C PRO A 225 -15.91 -5.08 16.37
N PHE A 226 -17.11 -5.34 15.93
CA PHE A 226 -17.99 -6.35 16.52
C PHE A 226 -17.39 -7.73 16.38
#